data_19896089cf63508df3272b784edbccc5
#
_entry.id   19896089cf63508df3272b784edbccc5
#
_cell.length_a   1.000
_cell.length_b   1.000
_cell.length_c   1.000
_cell.angle_alpha   90.00
_cell.angle_beta   90.00
_cell.angle_gamma   90.00
#
_symmetry.space_group_name_H-M   'P 1'
#
loop_
_entity.id
_entity.type
_entity.pdbx_description
1 polymer ?
#
loop_
_entity_poly.entity_id
_entity_poly.type
_entity_poly.pdbx_seq_one_letter_code
_entity_poly.pdbx_strand_id
1 'polypeptide(L)'
;MAREMVAPFHEAQAWVEPEPKARQSIVARGLSKWFGSEQVLDDVSFSIAEGESLVLLGPSGSGKSTTLRLIAGLETPDSGEISLRGRRIEHLRARQRNVGVIFQNYALFPRMTVAENIGFGLRIRKWKKKKRGEVVNRLLGLIGLQDQRDKFPSQISGGQQQRVAIARALAYEPELLLFDESFSALDPQTRTGLRREIRALLRKLGIPALFITHDQEEAMEMGDHIAILNRGRLEQLGTPDEVYNDPQTEFVATFLGAANVVEGCWREGFIALDCEQCLRAPRPMTSKIATDRIKMIFRPEDVTLGGPTGLVETPHHLGRGEVIDVSFTGATESLTIKLLPRGYTGQLPNLHCGAGSDKPCNLMIKAVRTKWEAKKLRLAPGSAVSVGLRSYKIL
;
A
#
# COMPACT_ATOMS: atom_id res chain seq x y z
N MET A 1 18.07 -21.04 -36.62
CA MET A 1 18.04 -20.80 -35.19
C MET A 1 18.28 -19.31 -34.97
N ALA A 2 17.24 -18.53 -34.99
CA ALA A 2 17.29 -17.10 -34.67
C ALA A 2 16.69 -16.94 -33.27
N ARG A 3 17.50 -16.49 -32.31
CA ARG A 3 17.05 -16.05 -30.98
C ARG A 3 16.38 -14.68 -31.13
N GLU A 4 15.08 -14.63 -31.01
CA GLU A 4 14.37 -13.38 -30.78
C GLU A 4 14.81 -12.80 -29.45
N MET A 5 15.53 -11.69 -29.52
CA MET A 5 15.81 -10.82 -28.36
C MET A 5 14.53 -10.06 -28.05
N VAL A 6 13.85 -10.45 -26.98
CA VAL A 6 12.79 -9.65 -26.35
C VAL A 6 13.44 -8.40 -25.76
N ALA A 7 13.15 -7.25 -26.33
CA ALA A 7 13.58 -5.97 -25.80
C ALA A 7 12.95 -5.74 -24.41
N PRO A 8 13.70 -5.19 -23.43
CA PRO A 8 13.14 -4.89 -22.10
C PRO A 8 12.25 -3.65 -22.20
N PHE A 9 10.94 -3.86 -22.05
CA PHE A 9 10.00 -2.80 -21.74
C PHE A 9 10.19 -2.41 -20.28
N HIS A 10 10.81 -1.28 -20.04
CA HIS A 10 10.57 -0.38 -18.90
C HIS A 10 11.50 0.83 -19.05
N GLU A 11 11.00 1.90 -19.65
CA GLU A 11 11.51 3.21 -19.29
C GLU A 11 11.04 3.47 -17.86
N ALA A 12 11.96 3.40 -16.91
CA ALA A 12 11.75 3.88 -15.57
C ALA A 12 11.23 5.33 -15.65
N GLN A 13 10.08 5.60 -15.05
CA GLN A 13 9.63 6.97 -14.89
C GLN A 13 10.75 7.71 -14.15
N ALA A 14 11.35 8.70 -14.82
CA ALA A 14 12.34 9.55 -14.20
C ALA A 14 11.72 10.16 -12.92
N TRP A 15 12.39 9.91 -11.78
CA TRP A 15 11.99 10.48 -10.51
C TRP A 15 11.85 12.01 -10.67
N VAL A 16 10.63 12.51 -10.57
CA VAL A 16 10.34 13.95 -10.57
C VAL A 16 10.55 14.43 -9.15
N GLU A 17 11.49 15.32 -8.95
CA GLU A 17 11.71 15.98 -7.66
C GLU A 17 10.41 16.67 -7.24
N PRO A 18 9.80 16.34 -6.09
CA PRO A 18 8.58 17.02 -5.65
C PRO A 18 8.87 18.51 -5.48
N GLU A 19 7.91 19.35 -5.87
CA GLU A 19 8.03 20.81 -5.77
C GLU A 19 8.50 21.25 -4.38
N PRO A 20 9.35 22.29 -4.24
CA PRO A 20 10.01 22.68 -3.00
C PRO A 20 9.09 23.40 -2.00
N LYS A 21 7.88 22.88 -1.73
CA LYS A 21 6.92 23.46 -0.77
C LYS A 21 7.04 22.93 0.65
N ALA A 22 7.63 21.75 0.87
CA ALA A 22 7.87 21.20 2.20
C ALA A 22 9.37 20.91 2.35
N ARG A 23 9.96 21.28 3.50
CA ARG A 23 11.36 20.99 3.81
C ARG A 23 11.52 19.47 3.94
N GLN A 24 12.21 18.85 2.97
CA GLN A 24 12.44 17.41 2.96
C GLN A 24 13.28 17.01 4.16
N SER A 25 12.79 16.07 4.95
CA SER A 25 13.49 15.56 6.13
C SER A 25 14.42 14.42 5.76
N ILE A 26 13.96 13.45 4.97
CA ILE A 26 14.79 12.36 4.44
C ILE A 26 14.62 12.26 2.94
N VAL A 27 15.72 11.99 2.24
CA VAL A 27 15.76 11.72 0.80
C VAL A 27 16.63 10.48 0.59
N ALA A 28 16.07 9.50 -0.08
CA ALA A 28 16.75 8.33 -0.61
C ALA A 28 16.77 8.43 -2.13
N ARG A 29 17.93 8.29 -2.77
CA ARG A 29 18.11 8.38 -4.23
C ARG A 29 18.88 7.20 -4.75
N GLY A 30 18.33 6.47 -5.72
CA GLY A 30 19.01 5.41 -6.44
C GLY A 30 19.51 4.27 -5.57
N LEU A 31 18.80 3.95 -4.48
CA LEU A 31 19.26 2.92 -3.54
C LEU A 31 19.25 1.56 -4.19
N SER A 32 20.44 0.93 -4.26
CA SER A 32 20.59 -0.44 -4.72
C SER A 32 21.36 -1.26 -3.70
N LYS A 33 20.98 -2.55 -3.55
CA LYS A 33 21.58 -3.47 -2.60
C LYS A 33 21.62 -4.88 -3.13
N TRP A 34 22.78 -5.50 -3.03
CA TRP A 34 22.99 -6.92 -3.32
C TRP A 34 23.37 -7.71 -2.05
N PHE A 35 22.90 -8.95 -1.98
CA PHE A 35 23.39 -9.95 -1.04
C PHE A 35 23.93 -11.14 -1.84
N GLY A 36 25.24 -11.25 -1.92
CA GLY A 36 25.87 -12.19 -2.86
C GLY A 36 25.52 -11.85 -4.30
N SER A 37 24.87 -12.74 -5.02
CA SER A 37 24.42 -12.54 -6.41
C SER A 37 22.99 -12.03 -6.52
N GLU A 38 22.25 -11.92 -5.43
CA GLU A 38 20.86 -11.50 -5.42
C GLU A 38 20.74 -9.98 -5.24
N GLN A 39 20.11 -9.30 -6.20
CA GLN A 39 19.78 -7.88 -6.10
C GLN A 39 18.45 -7.73 -5.38
N VAL A 40 18.50 -7.21 -4.15
CA VAL A 40 17.32 -7.04 -3.28
C VAL A 40 16.69 -5.66 -3.44
N LEU A 41 17.48 -4.64 -3.79
CA LEU A 41 17.00 -3.30 -4.15
C LEU A 41 17.65 -2.85 -5.45
N ASP A 42 16.84 -2.23 -6.31
CA ASP A 42 17.23 -1.77 -7.63
C ASP A 42 16.66 -0.36 -7.88
N ASP A 43 17.51 0.64 -7.76
CA ASP A 43 17.24 2.06 -8.05
C ASP A 43 16.03 2.65 -7.28
N VAL A 44 15.91 2.35 -5.98
CA VAL A 44 14.79 2.83 -5.16
C VAL A 44 15.02 4.27 -4.72
N SER A 45 14.08 5.16 -5.08
CA SER A 45 14.14 6.59 -4.76
C SER A 45 12.83 7.08 -4.14
N PHE A 46 12.90 7.81 -3.03
CA PHE A 46 11.76 8.46 -2.36
C PHE A 46 12.21 9.56 -1.42
N SER A 47 11.26 10.38 -0.96
CA SER A 47 11.50 11.38 0.08
C SER A 47 10.35 11.44 1.08
N ILE A 48 10.62 11.96 2.29
CA ILE A 48 9.62 12.23 3.34
C ILE A 48 9.83 13.66 3.81
N ALA A 49 8.77 14.45 3.83
CA ALA A 49 8.82 15.81 4.34
C ALA A 49 8.77 15.85 5.87
N GLU A 50 9.05 17.02 6.46
CA GLU A 50 8.96 17.21 7.92
C GLU A 50 7.53 16.97 8.41
N GLY A 51 7.38 16.12 9.43
CA GLY A 51 6.09 15.79 10.04
C GLY A 51 5.21 14.83 9.24
N GLU A 52 5.65 14.39 8.06
CA GLU A 52 4.91 13.43 7.23
C GLU A 52 5.31 11.98 7.54
N SER A 53 4.43 11.08 7.17
CA SER A 53 4.62 9.64 7.22
C SER A 53 4.62 9.03 5.83
N LEU A 54 5.63 8.22 5.53
CA LEU A 54 5.69 7.37 4.36
C LEU A 54 5.52 5.91 4.77
N VAL A 55 4.71 5.15 4.05
CA VAL A 55 4.59 3.71 4.23
C VAL A 55 5.21 2.99 3.05
N LEU A 56 6.21 2.14 3.32
CA LEU A 56 6.71 1.16 2.35
C LEU A 56 5.81 -0.08 2.42
N LEU A 57 5.04 -0.30 1.39
CA LEU A 57 4.10 -1.42 1.26
C LEU A 57 4.56 -2.38 0.16
N GLY A 58 4.32 -3.67 0.31
CA GLY A 58 4.67 -4.66 -0.71
C GLY A 58 4.67 -6.09 -0.17
N PRO A 59 4.75 -7.10 -1.02
CA PRO A 59 4.83 -8.50 -0.60
C PRO A 59 6.11 -8.81 0.18
N SER A 60 6.14 -9.98 0.82
CA SER A 60 7.35 -10.47 1.48
C SER A 60 8.49 -10.60 0.46
N GLY A 61 9.71 -10.23 0.84
CA GLY A 61 10.88 -10.24 -0.06
C GLY A 61 10.96 -9.06 -1.04
N SER A 62 10.08 -8.06 -0.99
CA SER A 62 10.14 -6.91 -1.91
C SER A 62 11.24 -5.88 -1.60
N GLY A 63 12.02 -6.05 -0.52
CA GLY A 63 13.12 -5.14 -0.17
C GLY A 63 12.82 -4.12 0.95
N LYS A 64 11.60 -4.10 1.51
CA LYS A 64 11.18 -3.13 2.54
C LYS A 64 12.09 -3.09 3.77
N SER A 65 12.31 -4.24 4.42
CA SER A 65 13.17 -4.32 5.61
C SER A 65 14.63 -3.99 5.28
N THR A 66 15.10 -4.31 4.08
CA THR A 66 16.42 -3.90 3.60
C THR A 66 16.50 -2.37 3.50
N THR A 67 15.51 -1.72 2.90
CA THR A 67 15.43 -0.25 2.81
C THR A 67 15.48 0.38 4.21
N LEU A 68 14.70 -0.13 5.17
CA LEU A 68 14.75 0.34 6.55
C LEU A 68 16.15 0.19 7.16
N ARG A 69 16.79 -0.97 7.00
CA ARG A 69 18.12 -1.24 7.53
C ARG A 69 19.18 -0.31 6.94
N LEU A 70 19.08 0.01 5.65
CA LEU A 70 19.94 0.99 4.98
C LEU A 70 19.77 2.37 5.62
N ILE A 71 18.55 2.83 5.87
CA ILE A 71 18.28 4.13 6.49
C ILE A 71 18.70 4.14 7.96
N ALA A 72 18.46 3.05 8.69
CA ALA A 72 18.87 2.91 10.08
C ALA A 72 20.40 2.84 10.26
N GLY A 73 21.17 2.55 9.21
CA GLY A 73 22.63 2.34 9.27
C GLY A 73 23.04 1.00 9.86
N LEU A 74 22.15 0.03 9.75
CA LEU A 74 22.40 -1.38 10.08
C LEU A 74 22.99 -2.13 8.89
N GLU A 75 22.78 -1.61 7.68
CA GLU A 75 23.34 -2.05 6.41
C GLU A 75 23.87 -0.85 5.64
N THR A 76 24.74 -1.08 4.65
CA THR A 76 25.27 -0.06 3.76
C THR A 76 24.74 -0.30 2.34
N PRO A 77 24.25 0.71 1.62
CA PRO A 77 23.87 0.55 0.23
C PRO A 77 25.11 0.27 -0.63
N ASP A 78 24.94 -0.48 -1.72
CA ASP A 78 26.01 -0.71 -2.68
C ASP A 78 26.09 0.44 -3.70
N SER A 79 24.95 1.12 -3.96
CA SER A 79 24.89 2.39 -4.67
C SER A 79 23.73 3.25 -4.17
N GLY A 80 23.75 4.53 -4.54
CA GLY A 80 22.75 5.52 -4.14
C GLY A 80 23.15 6.33 -2.91
N GLU A 81 22.27 7.24 -2.53
CA GLU A 81 22.52 8.22 -1.48
C GLU A 81 21.35 8.29 -0.50
N ILE A 82 21.66 8.53 0.77
CA ILE A 82 20.67 8.79 1.82
C ILE A 82 21.04 10.11 2.51
N SER A 83 20.13 11.07 2.47
CA SER A 83 20.32 12.32 3.22
C SER A 83 19.22 12.54 4.25
N LEU A 84 19.58 12.97 5.44
CA LEU A 84 18.68 13.34 6.54
C LEU A 84 18.89 14.82 6.85
N ARG A 85 17.86 15.64 6.68
CA ARG A 85 17.90 17.11 6.79
C ARG A 85 19.06 17.74 5.99
N GLY A 86 19.26 17.24 4.76
CA GLY A 86 20.32 17.71 3.85
C GLY A 86 21.72 17.17 4.16
N ARG A 87 21.90 16.37 5.22
CA ARG A 87 23.18 15.75 5.56
C ARG A 87 23.22 14.32 5.04
N ARG A 88 24.22 13.97 4.26
CA ARG A 88 24.46 12.58 3.80
C ARG A 88 24.79 11.68 4.97
N ILE A 89 24.09 10.54 5.06
CA ILE A 89 24.19 9.63 6.21
C ILE A 89 24.52 8.18 5.84
N GLU A 90 24.59 7.82 4.56
CA GLU A 90 24.82 6.43 4.12
C GLU A 90 26.14 5.87 4.64
N HIS A 91 27.15 6.69 4.81
CA HIS A 91 28.47 6.30 5.36
C HIS A 91 28.52 6.29 6.91
N LEU A 92 27.49 6.81 7.58
CA LEU A 92 27.43 6.90 9.03
C LEU A 92 26.91 5.58 9.63
N ARG A 93 27.51 5.18 10.78
CA ARG A 93 27.01 4.05 11.57
C ARG A 93 25.69 4.43 12.25
N ALA A 94 24.82 3.46 12.54
CA ALA A 94 23.49 3.65 13.15
C ALA A 94 23.49 4.62 14.35
N ARG A 95 24.48 4.51 15.28
CA ARG A 95 24.59 5.37 16.46
C ARG A 95 24.81 6.87 16.15
N GLN A 96 25.20 7.22 14.93
CA GLN A 96 25.53 8.57 14.49
C GLN A 96 24.40 9.23 13.67
N ARG A 97 23.37 8.45 13.30
CA ARG A 97 22.30 8.90 12.39
C ARG A 97 21.17 9.66 13.07
N ASN A 98 21.06 9.60 14.38
CA ASN A 98 19.94 10.17 15.16
C ASN A 98 18.56 9.71 14.72
N VAL A 99 18.41 8.41 14.38
CA VAL A 99 17.20 7.77 13.89
C VAL A 99 16.67 6.81 14.95
N GLY A 100 15.38 6.91 15.29
CA GLY A 100 14.71 5.99 16.20
C GLY A 100 14.16 4.80 15.45
N VAL A 101 14.35 3.58 15.96
CA VAL A 101 13.83 2.34 15.35
C VAL A 101 12.91 1.61 16.31
N ILE A 102 11.72 1.27 15.86
CA ILE A 102 10.73 0.44 16.52
C ILE A 102 10.65 -0.88 15.76
N PHE A 103 11.11 -1.97 16.38
CA PHE A 103 11.13 -3.31 15.78
C PHE A 103 9.81 -4.03 15.96
N GLN A 104 9.53 -5.03 15.14
CA GLN A 104 8.32 -5.84 15.12
C GLN A 104 7.97 -6.46 16.49
N ASN A 105 8.98 -6.92 17.23
CA ASN A 105 8.82 -7.51 18.57
C ASN A 105 9.08 -6.49 19.70
N TYR A 106 9.00 -5.17 19.38
CA TYR A 106 9.29 -4.06 20.28
C TYR A 106 10.68 -4.02 20.88
N ALA A 107 11.40 -5.13 20.93
CA ALA A 107 12.75 -5.31 21.44
C ALA A 107 12.98 -4.64 22.81
N LEU A 108 11.99 -4.71 23.71
CA LEU A 108 12.12 -4.23 25.09
C LEU A 108 13.07 -5.12 25.88
N PHE A 109 13.82 -4.49 26.78
CA PHE A 109 14.70 -5.21 27.69
C PHE A 109 13.86 -5.86 28.81
N PRO A 110 13.74 -7.20 28.87
CA PRO A 110 12.77 -7.87 29.74
C PRO A 110 13.09 -7.75 31.24
N ARG A 111 14.37 -7.51 31.55
CA ARG A 111 14.86 -7.33 32.93
C ARG A 111 14.96 -5.86 33.37
N MET A 112 14.39 -4.96 32.61
CA MET A 112 14.32 -3.53 32.93
C MET A 112 12.86 -3.11 33.05
N THR A 113 12.58 -2.21 33.99
CA THR A 113 11.25 -1.60 34.13
C THR A 113 10.90 -0.74 32.91
N VAL A 114 9.65 -0.33 32.80
CA VAL A 114 9.18 0.61 31.76
C VAL A 114 10.04 1.88 31.78
N ALA A 115 10.24 2.49 32.94
CA ALA A 115 11.07 3.69 33.07
C ALA A 115 12.53 3.46 32.66
N GLU A 116 13.10 2.32 33.01
CA GLU A 116 14.46 1.96 32.62
C GLU A 116 14.61 1.70 31.12
N ASN A 117 13.61 1.06 30.51
CA ASN A 117 13.56 0.87 29.06
C ASN A 117 13.57 2.23 28.34
N ILE A 118 12.68 3.17 28.71
CA ILE A 118 12.60 4.50 28.13
C ILE A 118 13.95 5.25 28.32
N GLY A 119 14.50 5.19 29.54
CA GLY A 119 15.73 5.91 29.89
C GLY A 119 17.02 5.25 29.41
N PHE A 120 16.97 4.07 28.74
CA PHE A 120 18.13 3.29 28.41
C PHE A 120 19.12 4.03 27.47
N GLY A 121 18.61 4.58 26.34
CA GLY A 121 19.43 5.34 25.39
C GLY A 121 20.10 6.57 26.01
N LEU A 122 19.39 7.26 26.91
CA LEU A 122 19.95 8.41 27.64
C LEU A 122 21.05 7.98 28.63
N ARG A 123 20.91 6.80 29.23
CA ARG A 123 21.95 6.23 30.10
C ARG A 123 23.22 5.90 29.33
N ILE A 124 23.12 5.29 28.16
CA ILE A 124 24.25 5.02 27.28
C ILE A 124 24.96 6.29 26.85
N ARG A 125 24.20 7.36 26.59
CA ARG A 125 24.73 8.69 26.26
C ARG A 125 25.22 9.48 27.48
N LYS A 126 25.30 8.84 28.68
CA LYS A 126 25.82 9.40 29.94
C LYS A 126 25.08 10.63 30.44
N TRP A 127 23.77 10.76 30.16
CA TRP A 127 22.97 11.86 30.69
C TRP A 127 22.88 11.80 32.22
N LYS A 128 22.93 12.97 32.89
CA LYS A 128 22.78 13.09 34.34
C LYS A 128 21.44 12.48 34.80
N LYS A 129 21.43 11.75 35.93
CA LYS A 129 20.27 11.01 36.47
C LYS A 129 19.02 11.89 36.59
N LYS A 130 19.15 13.13 37.07
CA LYS A 130 18.04 14.09 37.22
C LYS A 130 17.40 14.39 35.85
N LYS A 131 18.17 14.85 34.85
CA LYS A 131 17.69 15.19 33.53
C LYS A 131 17.06 13.98 32.83
N ARG A 132 17.63 12.77 32.99
CA ARG A 132 17.08 11.52 32.47
C ARG A 132 15.71 11.22 33.09
N GLY A 133 15.55 11.42 34.43
CA GLY A 133 14.27 11.22 35.12
C GLY A 133 13.19 12.19 34.62
N GLU A 134 13.53 13.46 34.37
CA GLU A 134 12.61 14.46 33.81
C GLU A 134 12.10 14.04 32.42
N VAL A 135 12.99 13.60 31.52
CA VAL A 135 12.61 13.13 30.19
C VAL A 135 11.73 11.88 30.27
N VAL A 136 12.10 10.90 31.12
CA VAL A 136 11.30 9.67 31.29
C VAL A 136 9.90 9.99 31.81
N ASN A 137 9.76 10.89 32.80
CA ASN A 137 8.45 11.30 33.31
C ASN A 137 7.61 12.01 32.24
N ARG A 138 8.20 12.92 31.48
CA ARG A 138 7.54 13.59 30.35
C ARG A 138 7.02 12.57 29.33
N LEU A 139 7.85 11.59 28.94
CA LEU A 139 7.48 10.57 27.97
C LEU A 139 6.42 9.60 28.52
N LEU A 140 6.50 9.20 29.78
CA LEU A 140 5.45 8.41 30.43
C LEU A 140 4.10 9.14 30.41
N GLY A 141 4.10 10.46 30.66
CA GLY A 141 2.91 11.30 30.50
C GLY A 141 2.38 11.34 29.08
N LEU A 142 3.30 11.45 28.10
CA LEU A 142 2.96 11.53 26.68
C LEU A 142 2.27 10.25 26.16
N ILE A 143 2.70 9.08 26.66
CA ILE A 143 2.15 7.77 26.25
C ILE A 143 1.05 7.24 27.21
N GLY A 144 0.69 8.00 28.27
CA GLY A 144 -0.35 7.63 29.23
C GLY A 144 -0.02 6.41 30.09
N LEU A 145 1.27 6.23 30.47
CA LEU A 145 1.73 5.06 31.24
C LEU A 145 2.46 5.43 32.55
N GLN A 146 2.08 6.53 33.21
CA GLN A 146 2.71 6.96 34.45
C GLN A 146 2.62 5.89 35.55
N ASP A 147 1.44 5.26 35.69
CA ASP A 147 1.18 4.22 36.70
C ASP A 147 1.87 2.88 36.39
N GLN A 148 2.41 2.73 35.20
CA GLN A 148 3.12 1.52 34.77
C GLN A 148 4.65 1.66 34.88
N ARG A 149 5.15 2.79 35.41
CA ARG A 149 6.55 3.19 35.45
C ARG A 149 7.50 2.09 35.91
N ASP A 150 7.14 1.41 37.00
CA ASP A 150 8.02 0.44 37.70
C ASP A 150 7.71 -1.02 37.33
N LYS A 151 6.76 -1.24 36.40
CA LYS A 151 6.44 -2.57 35.87
C LYS A 151 7.46 -3.03 34.85
N PHE A 152 7.60 -4.35 34.74
CA PHE A 152 8.39 -5.01 33.72
C PHE A 152 7.56 -5.23 32.44
N PRO A 153 8.21 -5.42 31.27
CA PRO A 153 7.49 -5.68 30.01
C PRO A 153 6.47 -6.84 30.09
N SER A 154 6.77 -7.90 30.82
CA SER A 154 5.87 -9.04 31.04
C SER A 154 4.59 -8.71 31.84
N GLN A 155 4.52 -7.56 32.49
CA GLN A 155 3.40 -7.13 33.33
C GLN A 155 2.47 -6.12 32.65
N ILE A 156 2.74 -5.79 31.38
CA ILE A 156 1.99 -4.82 30.58
C ILE A 156 1.52 -5.45 29.27
N SER A 157 0.40 -4.94 28.71
CA SER A 157 -0.16 -5.45 27.45
C SER A 157 0.73 -5.15 26.25
N GLY A 158 0.53 -5.87 25.13
CA GLY A 158 1.27 -5.65 23.88
C GLY A 158 1.17 -4.21 23.36
N GLY A 159 -0.01 -3.58 23.42
CA GLY A 159 -0.18 -2.17 23.06
C GLY A 159 0.57 -1.22 24.00
N GLN A 160 0.63 -1.54 25.30
CA GLN A 160 1.45 -0.79 26.24
C GLN A 160 2.94 -0.97 25.98
N GLN A 161 3.39 -2.20 25.64
CA GLN A 161 4.79 -2.47 25.24
C GLN A 161 5.18 -1.66 24.01
N GLN A 162 4.31 -1.57 23.01
CA GLN A 162 4.56 -0.76 21.81
C GLN A 162 4.70 0.74 22.16
N ARG A 163 3.81 1.28 23.00
CA ARG A 163 3.94 2.67 23.46
C ARG A 163 5.27 2.90 24.20
N VAL A 164 5.72 1.96 25.02
CA VAL A 164 7.03 2.01 25.67
C VAL A 164 8.18 2.00 24.67
N ALA A 165 8.10 1.18 23.61
CA ALA A 165 9.11 1.13 22.55
C ALA A 165 9.20 2.47 21.80
N ILE A 166 8.05 3.09 21.51
CA ILE A 166 7.99 4.42 20.89
C ILE A 166 8.58 5.48 21.82
N ALA A 167 8.20 5.51 23.10
CA ALA A 167 8.76 6.45 24.08
C ALA A 167 10.28 6.27 24.22
N ARG A 168 10.79 5.03 24.19
CA ARG A 168 12.23 4.74 24.18
C ARG A 168 12.91 5.32 22.95
N ALA A 169 12.29 5.19 21.77
CA ALA A 169 12.82 5.74 20.53
C ALA A 169 12.78 7.29 20.54
N LEU A 170 11.77 7.90 21.15
CA LEU A 170 11.63 9.35 21.28
C LEU A 170 12.57 9.96 22.32
N ALA A 171 13.11 9.19 23.26
CA ALA A 171 13.82 9.70 24.42
C ALA A 171 15.05 10.59 24.09
N TYR A 172 15.69 10.35 22.95
CA TYR A 172 16.84 11.13 22.51
C TYR A 172 16.54 12.09 21.36
N GLU A 173 15.25 12.43 21.16
CA GLU A 173 14.77 13.41 20.20
C GLU A 173 15.27 13.11 18.77
N PRO A 174 14.82 11.96 18.18
CA PRO A 174 15.27 11.54 16.87
C PRO A 174 14.76 12.48 15.76
N GLU A 175 15.52 12.58 14.67
CA GLU A 175 15.15 13.31 13.47
C GLU A 175 14.23 12.53 12.53
N LEU A 176 14.13 11.20 12.72
CA LEU A 176 13.29 10.27 11.95
C LEU A 176 12.93 9.08 12.82
N LEU A 177 11.70 8.58 12.69
CA LEU A 177 11.27 7.32 13.27
C LEU A 177 11.06 6.26 12.20
N LEU A 178 11.57 5.06 12.43
CA LEU A 178 11.41 3.88 11.59
C LEU A 178 10.59 2.83 12.32
N PHE A 179 9.55 2.32 11.68
CA PHE A 179 8.65 1.29 12.21
C PHE A 179 8.73 0.04 11.33
N ASP A 180 9.22 -1.06 11.90
CA ASP A 180 9.36 -2.34 11.21
C ASP A 180 8.23 -3.29 11.63
N GLU A 181 7.15 -3.38 10.83
CA GLU A 181 5.95 -4.22 11.06
C GLU A 181 5.42 -4.20 12.50
N SER A 182 5.46 -3.05 13.13
CA SER A 182 5.30 -2.91 14.58
C SER A 182 3.88 -3.12 15.11
N PHE A 183 2.87 -3.23 14.24
CA PHE A 183 1.48 -3.46 14.62
C PHE A 183 1.01 -4.91 14.42
N SER A 184 1.79 -5.76 13.78
CA SER A 184 1.41 -7.13 13.40
C SER A 184 1.11 -8.05 14.59
N ALA A 185 1.74 -7.80 15.75
CA ALA A 185 1.61 -8.63 16.95
C ALA A 185 0.37 -8.32 17.81
N LEU A 186 -0.46 -7.35 17.42
CA LEU A 186 -1.62 -6.91 18.19
C LEU A 186 -2.93 -7.51 17.66
N ASP A 187 -3.93 -7.64 18.56
CA ASP A 187 -5.29 -7.96 18.15
C ASP A 187 -5.91 -6.83 17.30
N PRO A 188 -6.92 -7.13 16.44
CA PRO A 188 -7.47 -6.16 15.48
C PRO A 188 -8.05 -4.89 16.13
N GLN A 189 -8.75 -5.02 17.28
CA GLN A 189 -9.38 -3.86 17.95
C GLN A 189 -8.34 -2.93 18.55
N THR A 190 -7.37 -3.48 19.28
CA THR A 190 -6.25 -2.72 19.85
C THR A 190 -5.42 -2.06 18.76
N ARG A 191 -5.18 -2.76 17.63
CA ARG A 191 -4.40 -2.28 16.50
C ARG A 191 -4.96 -0.99 15.91
N THR A 192 -6.26 -0.95 15.58
CA THR A 192 -6.91 0.23 14.97
C THR A 192 -6.85 1.45 15.89
N GLY A 193 -7.16 1.29 17.18
CA GLY A 193 -7.08 2.38 18.15
C GLY A 193 -5.66 2.94 18.27
N LEU A 194 -4.68 2.05 18.40
CA LEU A 194 -3.29 2.41 18.62
C LEU A 194 -2.66 3.08 17.36
N ARG A 195 -3.00 2.64 16.16
CA ARG A 195 -2.57 3.30 14.91
C ARG A 195 -2.97 4.77 14.90
N ARG A 196 -4.24 5.08 15.20
CA ARG A 196 -4.75 6.46 15.25
C ARG A 196 -4.04 7.32 16.31
N GLU A 197 -3.82 6.75 17.49
CA GLU A 197 -3.11 7.45 18.56
C GLU A 197 -1.66 7.78 18.19
N ILE A 198 -0.95 6.80 17.59
CA ILE A 198 0.45 6.99 17.17
C ILE A 198 0.52 8.02 16.04
N ARG A 199 -0.37 7.94 15.04
CA ARG A 199 -0.42 8.93 13.96
C ARG A 199 -0.66 10.34 14.50
N ALA A 200 -1.60 10.51 15.41
CA ALA A 200 -1.86 11.79 16.08
C ALA A 200 -0.65 12.29 16.88
N LEU A 201 0.05 11.40 17.58
CA LEU A 201 1.26 11.70 18.33
C LEU A 201 2.39 12.18 17.41
N LEU A 202 2.67 11.48 16.32
CA LEU A 202 3.73 11.83 15.36
C LEU A 202 3.46 13.19 14.71
N ARG A 203 2.23 13.45 14.28
CA ARG A 203 1.81 14.75 13.74
C ARG A 203 1.98 15.87 14.76
N LYS A 204 1.58 15.64 16.02
CA LYS A 204 1.76 16.62 17.10
C LYS A 204 3.23 16.95 17.36
N LEU A 205 4.11 15.96 17.24
CA LEU A 205 5.56 16.14 17.47
C LEU A 205 6.29 16.68 16.22
N GLY A 206 5.66 16.66 15.04
CA GLY A 206 6.28 17.05 13.77
C GLY A 206 7.47 16.18 13.35
N ILE A 207 7.52 14.92 13.83
CA ILE A 207 8.60 13.99 13.54
C ILE A 207 8.22 13.16 12.31
N PRO A 208 9.02 13.16 11.25
CA PRO A 208 8.79 12.31 10.09
C PRO A 208 8.91 10.83 10.46
N ALA A 209 8.12 9.99 9.80
CA ALA A 209 8.09 8.56 10.06
C ALA A 209 8.13 7.74 8.78
N LEU A 210 8.87 6.63 8.81
CA LEU A 210 8.83 5.58 7.79
C LEU A 210 8.27 4.31 8.42
N PHE A 211 7.17 3.83 7.86
CA PHE A 211 6.55 2.57 8.24
C PHE A 211 6.85 1.50 7.20
N ILE A 212 7.07 0.27 7.67
CA ILE A 212 7.10 -0.90 6.81
C ILE A 212 5.96 -1.81 7.21
N THR A 213 5.18 -2.24 6.24
CA THR A 213 4.11 -3.19 6.45
C THR A 213 3.79 -3.99 5.18
N HIS A 214 3.12 -5.11 5.34
CA HIS A 214 2.44 -5.85 4.27
C HIS A 214 0.92 -5.73 4.38
N ASP A 215 0.42 -5.04 5.42
CA ASP A 215 -1.00 -4.80 5.68
C ASP A 215 -1.46 -3.53 4.94
N GLN A 216 -2.42 -3.70 4.01
CA GLN A 216 -2.93 -2.62 3.17
C GLN A 216 -3.74 -1.60 3.99
N GLU A 217 -4.53 -2.07 4.98
CA GLU A 217 -5.31 -1.19 5.85
C GLU A 217 -4.38 -0.30 6.69
N GLU A 218 -3.30 -0.90 7.22
CA GLU A 218 -2.28 -0.15 7.95
C GLU A 218 -1.65 0.94 7.08
N ALA A 219 -1.31 0.61 5.83
CA ALA A 219 -0.72 1.57 4.90
C ALA A 219 -1.67 2.73 4.61
N MET A 220 -2.95 2.45 4.36
CA MET A 220 -3.97 3.46 4.09
C MET A 220 -4.26 4.36 5.31
N GLU A 221 -4.21 3.81 6.54
CA GLU A 221 -4.46 4.60 7.75
C GLU A 221 -3.25 5.42 8.20
N MET A 222 -2.02 4.90 8.05
CA MET A 222 -0.81 5.50 8.64
C MET A 222 -0.06 6.44 7.71
N GLY A 223 -0.12 6.22 6.39
CA GLY A 223 0.65 6.98 5.41
C GLY A 223 0.00 8.31 5.04
N ASP A 224 0.80 9.37 4.96
CA ASP A 224 0.47 10.54 4.15
C ASP A 224 0.82 10.24 2.69
N HIS A 225 1.87 9.41 2.47
CA HIS A 225 2.21 8.79 1.19
C HIS A 225 2.48 7.30 1.36
N ILE A 226 2.24 6.54 0.29
CA ILE A 226 2.51 5.11 0.19
C ILE A 226 3.48 4.87 -0.97
N ALA A 227 4.56 4.15 -0.70
CA ALA A 227 5.51 3.66 -1.70
C ALA A 227 5.35 2.15 -1.84
N ILE A 228 4.92 1.69 -3.01
CA ILE A 228 4.68 0.28 -3.27
C ILE A 228 5.94 -0.34 -3.88
N LEU A 229 6.54 -1.26 -3.13
CA LEU A 229 7.72 -2.01 -3.58
C LEU A 229 7.35 -3.39 -4.08
N ASN A 230 7.93 -3.76 -5.21
CA ASN A 230 7.83 -5.08 -5.79
C ASN A 230 9.20 -5.52 -6.35
N ARG A 231 9.67 -6.69 -5.95
CA ARG A 231 10.95 -7.27 -6.43
C ARG A 231 12.12 -6.28 -6.43
N GLY A 232 12.24 -5.51 -5.35
CA GLY A 232 13.33 -4.56 -5.17
C GLY A 232 13.15 -3.21 -5.88
N ARG A 233 12.05 -2.99 -6.61
CA ARG A 233 11.77 -1.75 -7.34
C ARG A 233 10.57 -1.01 -6.78
N LEU A 234 10.56 0.29 -6.94
CA LEU A 234 9.41 1.14 -6.62
C LEU A 234 8.44 1.11 -7.82
N GLU A 235 7.25 0.53 -7.60
CA GLU A 235 6.18 0.46 -8.61
C GLU A 235 5.39 1.77 -8.72
N GLN A 236 5.03 2.34 -7.55
CA GLN A 236 4.28 3.59 -7.47
C GLN A 236 4.52 4.26 -6.12
N LEU A 237 4.57 5.59 -6.12
CA LEU A 237 4.56 6.45 -4.94
C LEU A 237 3.44 7.48 -5.12
N GLY A 238 2.59 7.63 -4.11
CA GLY A 238 1.49 8.59 -4.11
C GLY A 238 0.79 8.64 -2.77
N THR A 239 -0.24 9.49 -2.66
CA THR A 239 -1.15 9.48 -1.52
C THR A 239 -1.95 8.17 -1.48
N PRO A 240 -2.54 7.79 -0.34
CA PRO A 240 -3.42 6.61 -0.25
C PRO A 240 -4.52 6.60 -1.32
N ASP A 241 -5.14 7.75 -1.59
CA ASP A 241 -6.18 7.90 -2.60
C ASP A 241 -5.64 7.65 -4.02
N GLU A 242 -4.50 8.25 -4.37
CA GLU A 242 -3.88 8.10 -5.69
C GLU A 242 -3.47 6.64 -5.97
N VAL A 243 -2.80 5.97 -5.03
CA VAL A 243 -2.34 4.59 -5.26
C VAL A 243 -3.50 3.59 -5.34
N TYR A 244 -4.63 3.88 -4.68
CA TYR A 244 -5.81 3.04 -4.71
C TYR A 244 -6.68 3.29 -5.96
N ASN A 245 -6.99 4.56 -6.26
CA ASN A 245 -7.93 4.94 -7.31
C ASN A 245 -7.26 5.16 -8.68
N ASP A 246 -5.94 5.49 -8.69
CA ASP A 246 -5.17 5.70 -9.92
C ASP A 246 -3.92 4.80 -10.00
N PRO A 247 -4.07 3.45 -9.93
CA PRO A 247 -2.93 2.53 -10.01
C PRO A 247 -2.22 2.67 -11.36
N GLN A 248 -0.88 2.76 -11.32
CA GLN A 248 -0.06 2.93 -12.53
C GLN A 248 0.30 1.59 -13.20
N THR A 249 0.22 0.48 -12.46
CA THR A 249 0.51 -0.86 -12.97
C THR A 249 -0.58 -1.85 -12.54
N GLU A 250 -0.70 -2.93 -13.31
CA GLU A 250 -1.58 -4.05 -12.95
C GLU A 250 -1.22 -4.64 -11.57
N PHE A 251 0.09 -4.69 -11.26
CA PHE A 251 0.55 -5.15 -9.96
C PHE A 251 -0.04 -4.29 -8.83
N VAL A 252 0.08 -2.97 -8.93
CA VAL A 252 -0.47 -2.04 -7.91
C VAL A 252 -1.98 -2.21 -7.77
N ALA A 253 -2.71 -2.30 -8.89
CA ALA A 253 -4.15 -2.47 -8.88
C ALA A 253 -4.60 -3.76 -8.18
N THR A 254 -3.94 -4.88 -8.49
CA THR A 254 -4.29 -6.20 -7.94
C THR A 254 -3.77 -6.40 -6.53
N PHE A 255 -2.63 -5.81 -6.20
CA PHE A 255 -2.06 -5.86 -4.87
C PHE A 255 -2.89 -5.06 -3.86
N LEU A 256 -3.41 -3.88 -4.25
CA LEU A 256 -4.28 -3.04 -3.41
C LEU A 256 -5.76 -3.32 -3.68
N GLY A 257 -6.34 -4.35 -3.04
CA GLY A 257 -7.80 -4.53 -3.00
C GLY A 257 -8.41 -5.36 -4.12
N ALA A 258 -7.69 -6.38 -4.63
CA ALA A 258 -8.22 -7.40 -5.54
C ALA A 258 -9.00 -6.85 -6.75
N ALA A 259 -8.47 -5.82 -7.42
CA ALA A 259 -9.09 -5.22 -8.60
C ALA A 259 -9.41 -6.28 -9.68
N ASN A 260 -10.48 -6.04 -10.40
CA ASN A 260 -10.75 -6.76 -11.65
C ASN A 260 -9.83 -6.25 -12.73
N VAL A 261 -9.16 -7.17 -13.43
CA VAL A 261 -8.34 -6.89 -14.61
C VAL A 261 -8.95 -7.63 -15.78
N VAL A 262 -9.37 -6.88 -16.80
CA VAL A 262 -10.03 -7.44 -17.97
C VAL A 262 -9.29 -7.00 -19.21
N GLU A 263 -8.88 -7.96 -20.04
CA GLU A 263 -8.26 -7.68 -21.34
C GLU A 263 -9.32 -7.39 -22.39
N GLY A 264 -9.00 -6.47 -23.28
CA GLY A 264 -9.88 -6.09 -24.37
C GLY A 264 -9.11 -5.42 -25.50
N CYS A 265 -9.81 -5.14 -26.60
CA CYS A 265 -9.29 -4.39 -27.73
C CYS A 265 -10.02 -3.05 -27.86
N TRP A 266 -9.27 -1.97 -27.97
CA TRP A 266 -9.87 -0.66 -28.24
C TRP A 266 -10.02 -0.45 -29.75
N ARG A 267 -11.23 -0.15 -30.21
CA ARG A 267 -11.54 0.16 -31.60
C ARG A 267 -12.65 1.19 -31.70
N GLU A 268 -12.46 2.23 -32.48
CA GLU A 268 -13.48 3.22 -32.87
C GLU A 268 -14.34 3.78 -31.71
N GLY A 269 -13.75 4.00 -30.53
CA GLY A 269 -14.47 4.53 -29.36
C GLY A 269 -15.13 3.47 -28.49
N PHE A 270 -14.77 2.18 -28.67
CA PHE A 270 -15.25 1.07 -27.87
C PHE A 270 -14.10 0.20 -27.40
N ILE A 271 -14.27 -0.39 -26.22
CA ILE A 271 -13.47 -1.49 -25.71
C ILE A 271 -14.26 -2.76 -25.99
N ALA A 272 -13.78 -3.59 -26.90
CA ALA A 272 -14.31 -4.93 -27.12
C ALA A 272 -13.61 -5.90 -26.16
N LEU A 273 -14.40 -6.54 -25.29
CA LEU A 273 -13.93 -7.59 -24.37
C LEU A 273 -13.96 -8.94 -25.08
N ASP A 274 -13.20 -9.91 -24.59
CA ASP A 274 -13.15 -11.28 -25.14
C ASP A 274 -14.50 -12.01 -25.10
N CYS A 275 -15.49 -11.49 -24.40
CA CYS A 275 -16.85 -12.02 -24.30
C CYS A 275 -17.85 -11.36 -25.27
N GLU A 276 -17.42 -10.74 -26.36
CA GLU A 276 -18.25 -9.99 -27.31
C GLU A 276 -19.02 -8.81 -26.68
N GLN A 277 -18.70 -8.47 -25.44
CA GLN A 277 -19.23 -7.29 -24.78
C GLN A 277 -18.40 -6.06 -25.21
N CYS A 278 -19.07 -4.97 -25.53
CA CYS A 278 -18.43 -3.73 -25.92
C CYS A 278 -18.78 -2.62 -24.93
N LEU A 279 -17.76 -1.95 -24.43
CA LEU A 279 -17.91 -0.78 -23.57
C LEU A 279 -17.60 0.48 -24.37
N ARG A 280 -18.47 1.47 -24.35
CA ARG A 280 -18.17 2.76 -24.97
C ARG A 280 -17.11 3.48 -24.13
N ALA A 281 -15.96 3.76 -24.72
CA ALA A 281 -14.84 4.41 -24.06
C ALA A 281 -14.26 5.52 -24.92
N PRO A 282 -13.97 6.71 -24.35
CA PRO A 282 -13.21 7.72 -25.04
C PRO A 282 -11.83 7.16 -25.41
N ARG A 283 -11.24 7.70 -26.49
CA ARG A 283 -9.87 7.29 -26.89
C ARG A 283 -8.91 7.54 -25.73
N PRO A 284 -8.10 6.55 -25.33
CA PRO A 284 -7.06 6.77 -24.33
C PRO A 284 -6.16 7.93 -24.75
N MET A 285 -5.92 8.90 -23.85
CA MET A 285 -5.07 10.05 -24.16
C MET A 285 -3.58 9.71 -24.27
N THR A 286 -3.18 8.49 -23.93
CA THR A 286 -1.81 8.00 -24.05
C THR A 286 -1.54 7.58 -25.50
N SER A 287 -0.89 8.44 -26.26
CA SER A 287 -0.43 8.22 -27.64
C SER A 287 0.60 7.08 -27.84
N LYS A 288 0.85 6.24 -26.83
CA LYS A 288 1.82 5.16 -26.84
C LYS A 288 1.22 3.76 -27.03
N ILE A 289 -0.09 3.61 -27.22
CA ILE A 289 -0.69 2.29 -27.45
C ILE A 289 -0.44 1.90 -28.91
N ALA A 290 0.69 1.24 -29.13
CA ALA A 290 1.04 0.65 -30.43
C ALA A 290 0.26 -0.67 -30.70
N THR A 291 -0.52 -1.15 -29.76
CA THR A 291 -1.32 -2.38 -29.86
C THR A 291 -2.78 -2.09 -29.58
N ASP A 292 -3.69 -2.69 -30.37
CA ASP A 292 -5.15 -2.62 -30.12
C ASP A 292 -5.57 -3.28 -28.78
N ARG A 293 -4.67 -3.99 -28.11
CA ARG A 293 -4.92 -4.66 -26.82
C ARG A 293 -4.69 -3.70 -25.66
N ILE A 294 -5.66 -3.67 -24.76
CA ILE A 294 -5.67 -2.85 -23.54
C ILE A 294 -6.05 -3.71 -22.35
N LYS A 295 -5.64 -3.26 -21.16
CA LYS A 295 -6.13 -3.81 -19.87
C LYS A 295 -7.04 -2.79 -19.23
N MET A 296 -8.27 -3.19 -18.97
CA MET A 296 -9.23 -2.41 -18.21
C MET A 296 -9.21 -2.87 -16.76
N ILE A 297 -9.05 -1.93 -15.84
CA ILE A 297 -9.00 -2.17 -14.40
C ILE A 297 -10.15 -1.43 -13.74
N PHE A 298 -10.86 -2.12 -12.83
CA PHE A 298 -11.92 -1.53 -12.00
C PHE A 298 -12.01 -2.23 -10.66
N ARG A 299 -12.47 -1.49 -9.66
CA ARG A 299 -12.61 -2.03 -8.31
C ARG A 299 -13.90 -2.85 -8.17
N PRO A 300 -13.94 -3.88 -7.28
CA PRO A 300 -15.16 -4.63 -7.02
C PRO A 300 -16.34 -3.77 -6.53
N GLU A 301 -16.07 -2.71 -5.80
CA GLU A 301 -17.07 -1.75 -5.31
C GLU A 301 -17.58 -0.79 -6.39
N ASP A 302 -16.88 -0.66 -7.52
CA ASP A 302 -17.35 0.10 -8.69
C ASP A 302 -18.34 -0.70 -9.55
N VAL A 303 -18.45 -2.00 -9.31
CA VAL A 303 -19.41 -2.86 -10.01
C VAL A 303 -20.79 -2.63 -9.44
N THR A 304 -21.73 -2.26 -10.30
CA THR A 304 -23.13 -2.10 -9.96
C THR A 304 -23.95 -3.23 -10.56
N LEU A 305 -24.91 -3.73 -9.79
CA LEU A 305 -25.73 -4.87 -10.16
C LEU A 305 -27.22 -4.48 -10.21
N GLY A 306 -27.89 -4.91 -11.27
CA GLY A 306 -29.33 -4.78 -11.46
C GLY A 306 -30.00 -6.13 -11.62
N GLY A 307 -31.33 -6.16 -11.54
CA GLY A 307 -32.12 -7.33 -11.85
C GLY A 307 -31.97 -7.75 -13.32
N PRO A 308 -32.43 -8.97 -13.69
CA PRO A 308 -32.20 -9.54 -15.02
C PRO A 308 -32.81 -8.73 -16.18
N THR A 309 -33.84 -7.94 -15.93
CA THR A 309 -34.52 -7.09 -16.92
C THR A 309 -34.31 -5.59 -16.68
N GLY A 310 -33.64 -5.20 -15.56
CA GLY A 310 -33.42 -3.81 -15.20
C GLY A 310 -32.16 -3.24 -15.86
N LEU A 311 -32.28 -2.04 -16.44
CA LEU A 311 -31.10 -1.23 -16.77
C LEU A 311 -30.46 -0.78 -15.46
N VAL A 312 -29.16 -0.98 -15.35
CA VAL A 312 -28.39 -0.42 -14.23
C VAL A 312 -28.15 1.04 -14.54
N GLU A 313 -28.54 1.94 -13.63
CA GLU A 313 -28.23 3.37 -13.75
C GLU A 313 -26.74 3.62 -13.51
N THR A 314 -25.93 3.37 -14.53
CA THR A 314 -24.49 3.62 -14.51
C THR A 314 -24.01 4.15 -15.84
N PRO A 315 -22.92 4.94 -15.85
CA PRO A 315 -22.38 5.49 -17.10
C PRO A 315 -21.87 4.39 -18.05
N HIS A 316 -21.52 3.21 -17.51
CA HIS A 316 -20.88 2.15 -18.29
C HIS A 316 -21.57 0.80 -18.08
N HIS A 317 -22.25 0.29 -19.11
CA HIS A 317 -22.86 -1.05 -19.09
C HIS A 317 -21.85 -2.10 -19.55
N LEU A 318 -21.58 -3.08 -18.68
CA LEU A 318 -20.68 -4.20 -18.97
C LEU A 318 -21.43 -5.40 -19.58
N GLY A 319 -22.73 -5.50 -19.36
CA GLY A 319 -23.58 -6.53 -19.95
C GLY A 319 -24.38 -7.37 -18.95
N ARG A 320 -24.67 -8.62 -19.31
CA ARG A 320 -25.37 -9.59 -18.43
C ARG A 320 -24.36 -10.55 -17.83
N GLY A 321 -24.66 -11.03 -16.61
CA GLY A 321 -23.86 -12.03 -15.93
C GLY A 321 -24.72 -12.99 -15.13
N GLU A 322 -24.09 -14.08 -14.71
CA GLU A 322 -24.62 -15.06 -13.77
C GLU A 322 -23.80 -15.04 -12.49
N VAL A 323 -24.45 -14.96 -11.35
CA VAL A 323 -23.78 -15.03 -10.04
C VAL A 323 -23.32 -16.47 -9.81
N ILE A 324 -22.02 -16.65 -9.64
CA ILE A 324 -21.42 -17.97 -9.38
C ILE A 324 -21.28 -18.24 -7.90
N ASP A 325 -20.87 -17.21 -7.13
CA ASP A 325 -20.65 -17.32 -5.70
C ASP A 325 -21.07 -16.05 -4.97
N VAL A 326 -21.49 -16.19 -3.72
CA VAL A 326 -21.87 -15.10 -2.82
C VAL A 326 -21.28 -15.37 -1.45
N SER A 327 -20.42 -14.46 -0.99
CA SER A 327 -19.78 -14.53 0.31
C SER A 327 -20.14 -13.31 1.16
N PHE A 328 -20.61 -13.54 2.39
CA PHE A 328 -21.03 -12.49 3.32
C PHE A 328 -19.94 -12.23 4.36
N THR A 329 -19.50 -10.96 4.48
CA THR A 329 -18.44 -10.54 5.41
C THR A 329 -18.96 -9.59 6.51
N GLY A 330 -20.24 -9.62 6.81
CA GLY A 330 -20.88 -8.79 7.86
C GLY A 330 -21.41 -7.47 7.32
N ALA A 331 -20.58 -6.48 7.07
CA ALA A 331 -20.98 -5.18 6.54
C ALA A 331 -21.20 -5.19 5.03
N THR A 332 -20.51 -6.08 4.32
CA THR A 332 -20.52 -6.18 2.86
C THR A 332 -20.81 -7.62 2.41
N GLU A 333 -21.16 -7.73 1.15
CA GLU A 333 -21.34 -9.00 0.44
C GLU A 333 -20.44 -8.97 -0.80
N SER A 334 -19.63 -10.00 -0.98
CA SER A 334 -18.75 -10.18 -2.13
C SER A 334 -19.36 -11.21 -3.07
N LEU A 335 -19.41 -10.89 -4.37
CA LEU A 335 -19.96 -11.74 -5.39
C LEU A 335 -18.91 -12.04 -6.46
N THR A 336 -18.94 -13.28 -6.96
CA THR A 336 -18.23 -13.66 -8.17
C THR A 336 -19.25 -13.84 -9.29
N ILE A 337 -19.07 -13.12 -10.37
CA ILE A 337 -20.03 -13.06 -11.48
C ILE A 337 -19.33 -13.50 -12.76
N LYS A 338 -19.94 -14.45 -13.46
CA LYS A 338 -19.53 -14.84 -14.81
C LYS A 338 -20.27 -13.98 -15.81
N LEU A 339 -19.54 -13.20 -16.62
CA LEU A 339 -20.16 -12.46 -17.71
C LEU A 339 -20.62 -13.42 -18.80
N LEU A 340 -21.83 -13.18 -19.32
CA LEU A 340 -22.42 -13.99 -20.38
C LEU A 340 -22.14 -13.34 -21.73
N PRO A 341 -21.95 -14.15 -22.79
CA PRO A 341 -21.86 -13.63 -24.16
C PRO A 341 -23.09 -12.79 -24.52
N ARG A 342 -22.90 -11.75 -25.30
CA ARG A 342 -24.00 -10.91 -25.75
C ARG A 342 -24.82 -11.73 -26.76
N GLY A 343 -26.03 -12.14 -26.40
CA GLY A 343 -26.99 -12.61 -27.37
C GLY A 343 -27.29 -11.49 -28.37
N TYR A 344 -26.95 -11.67 -29.63
CA TYR A 344 -26.99 -10.66 -30.70
C TYR A 344 -28.40 -10.14 -30.91
N THR A 345 -28.67 -8.91 -30.55
CA THR A 345 -29.83 -8.15 -31.00
C THR A 345 -29.37 -6.78 -31.54
N GLY A 346 -29.03 -6.73 -32.84
CA GLY A 346 -29.06 -5.54 -33.69
C GLY A 346 -27.84 -4.59 -33.62
N GLN A 347 -27.20 -4.43 -34.77
CA GLN A 347 -26.46 -3.27 -35.29
C GLN A 347 -25.41 -2.61 -34.36
N LEU A 348 -24.34 -3.35 -34.08
CA LEU A 348 -23.00 -2.78 -33.82
C LEU A 348 -22.06 -3.31 -34.90
N PRO A 349 -21.03 -2.52 -35.32
CA PRO A 349 -20.07 -3.01 -36.29
C PRO A 349 -19.42 -4.31 -35.80
N ASN A 350 -19.11 -5.26 -36.70
CA ASN A 350 -18.45 -6.52 -36.43
C ASN A 350 -17.05 -6.28 -35.82
N LEU A 351 -16.99 -5.97 -34.53
CA LEU A 351 -15.77 -5.76 -33.77
C LEU A 351 -15.30 -7.10 -33.19
N HIS A 352 -14.85 -8.00 -34.05
CA HIS A 352 -14.12 -9.18 -33.61
C HIS A 352 -12.71 -8.76 -33.22
N CYS A 353 -12.30 -8.91 -31.96
CA CYS A 353 -10.89 -9.02 -31.61
C CYS A 353 -10.35 -10.27 -32.32
N GLY A 354 -9.66 -10.04 -33.44
CA GLY A 354 -9.21 -11.09 -34.35
C GLY A 354 -8.39 -12.19 -33.66
N ALA A 355 -9.07 -13.27 -33.39
CA ALA A 355 -8.64 -14.64 -33.36
C ALA A 355 -9.92 -15.45 -33.19
N GLY A 356 -10.38 -16.09 -34.25
CA GLY A 356 -11.50 -17.04 -34.19
C GLY A 356 -11.21 -18.11 -33.14
N SER A 357 -11.61 -17.88 -31.93
CA SER A 357 -11.64 -18.90 -30.90
C SER A 357 -13.10 -19.11 -30.51
N ASP A 358 -13.64 -20.25 -30.91
CA ASP A 358 -14.86 -20.87 -30.37
C ASP A 358 -14.76 -21.16 -28.84
N LYS A 359 -13.94 -20.42 -28.12
CA LYS A 359 -13.80 -20.57 -26.67
C LYS A 359 -14.96 -19.88 -25.96
N PRO A 360 -15.69 -20.57 -25.09
CA PRO A 360 -16.74 -19.96 -24.30
C PRO A 360 -16.15 -18.83 -23.46
N CYS A 361 -16.81 -17.68 -23.46
CA CYS A 361 -16.46 -16.56 -22.59
C CYS A 361 -16.45 -17.04 -21.12
N ASN A 362 -15.29 -16.99 -20.49
CA ASN A 362 -15.10 -17.36 -19.09
C ASN A 362 -14.69 -16.16 -18.24
N LEU A 363 -15.09 -14.96 -18.64
CA LEU A 363 -14.71 -13.75 -17.93
C LEU A 363 -15.44 -13.69 -16.57
N MET A 364 -14.66 -13.82 -15.51
CA MET A 364 -15.12 -13.73 -14.14
C MET A 364 -14.76 -12.38 -13.56
N ILE A 365 -15.72 -11.72 -12.94
CA ILE A 365 -15.52 -10.44 -12.24
C ILE A 365 -15.96 -10.57 -10.78
N LYS A 366 -15.31 -9.79 -9.92
CA LYS A 366 -15.71 -9.63 -8.52
C LYS A 366 -16.51 -8.36 -8.34
N ALA A 367 -17.55 -8.41 -7.53
CA ALA A 367 -18.33 -7.26 -7.11
C ALA A 367 -18.42 -7.24 -5.59
N VAL A 368 -18.39 -6.05 -4.99
CA VAL A 368 -18.62 -5.86 -3.57
C VAL A 368 -19.77 -4.89 -3.41
N ARG A 369 -20.74 -5.22 -2.57
CA ARG A 369 -21.88 -4.38 -2.26
C ARG A 369 -22.16 -4.32 -0.77
N THR A 370 -22.79 -3.23 -0.36
CA THR A 370 -23.21 -3.06 1.03
C THR A 370 -24.35 -3.99 1.39
N LYS A 371 -24.50 -4.30 2.69
CA LYS A 371 -25.64 -5.05 3.21
C LYS A 371 -26.99 -4.45 2.81
N TRP A 372 -27.05 -3.14 2.60
CA TRP A 372 -28.27 -2.44 2.22
C TRP A 372 -28.64 -2.69 0.74
N GLU A 373 -27.66 -2.65 -0.16
CA GLU A 373 -27.82 -3.03 -1.57
C GLU A 373 -28.21 -4.50 -1.70
N ALA A 374 -27.60 -5.38 -0.88
CA ALA A 374 -27.94 -6.81 -0.82
C ALA A 374 -29.40 -7.06 -0.40
N LYS A 375 -29.96 -6.23 0.48
CA LYS A 375 -31.38 -6.32 0.87
C LYS A 375 -32.33 -5.86 -0.24
N LYS A 376 -31.94 -4.87 -1.05
CA LYS A 376 -32.75 -4.38 -2.17
C LYS A 376 -32.82 -5.39 -3.31
N LEU A 377 -31.70 -6.02 -3.64
CA LEU A 377 -31.59 -7.02 -4.69
C LEU A 377 -31.00 -8.30 -4.12
N ARG A 378 -31.85 -9.25 -3.73
CA ARG A 378 -31.40 -10.55 -3.21
C ARG A 378 -30.86 -11.39 -4.35
N LEU A 379 -29.59 -11.78 -4.24
CA LEU A 379 -28.89 -12.59 -5.23
C LEU A 379 -28.39 -13.87 -4.55
N ALA A 380 -28.43 -14.96 -5.32
CA ALA A 380 -27.91 -16.27 -4.93
C ALA A 380 -27.13 -16.84 -6.12
N PRO A 381 -26.29 -17.85 -5.93
CA PRO A 381 -25.67 -18.57 -7.04
C PRO A 381 -26.75 -19.01 -8.07
N GLY A 382 -26.45 -18.81 -9.36
CA GLY A 382 -27.40 -19.03 -10.47
C GLY A 382 -28.29 -17.81 -10.80
N SER A 383 -28.26 -16.73 -10.00
CA SER A 383 -29.04 -15.51 -10.30
C SER A 383 -28.50 -14.82 -11.54
N ALA A 384 -29.38 -14.50 -12.50
CA ALA A 384 -29.05 -13.64 -13.64
C ALA A 384 -29.05 -12.18 -13.20
N VAL A 385 -28.04 -11.42 -13.60
CA VAL A 385 -27.85 -10.00 -13.24
C VAL A 385 -27.48 -9.16 -14.45
N SER A 386 -27.85 -7.91 -14.41
CA SER A 386 -27.29 -6.86 -15.27
C SER A 386 -26.11 -6.22 -14.56
N VAL A 387 -24.99 -6.05 -15.27
CA VAL A 387 -23.72 -5.57 -14.72
C VAL A 387 -23.36 -4.23 -15.34
N GLY A 388 -23.04 -3.26 -14.50
CA GLY A 388 -22.54 -1.95 -14.92
C GLY A 388 -21.31 -1.55 -14.09
N LEU A 389 -20.61 -0.53 -14.55
CA LEU A 389 -19.44 0.05 -13.86
C LEU A 389 -19.67 1.53 -13.58
N ARG A 390 -19.27 1.98 -12.39
CA ARG A 390 -19.21 3.41 -12.03
C ARG A 390 -17.98 4.07 -12.62
N SER A 391 -16.84 3.40 -12.49
CA SER A 391 -15.54 3.86 -12.98
C SER A 391 -14.67 2.70 -13.43
N TYR A 392 -13.69 2.98 -14.27
CA TYR A 392 -12.63 2.06 -14.66
C TYR A 392 -11.40 2.85 -15.14
N LYS A 393 -10.24 2.22 -15.15
CA LYS A 393 -9.00 2.73 -15.71
C LYS A 393 -8.52 1.83 -16.84
N ILE A 394 -7.87 2.42 -17.85
CA ILE A 394 -7.18 1.71 -18.94
C ILE A 394 -5.68 1.80 -18.69
N LEU A 395 -4.99 0.66 -18.71
CA LEU A 395 -3.54 0.53 -18.66
C LEU A 395 -2.98 0.11 -19.99
#